data_9172ad237de76c2ef646409c4a92e275
#
_entry.id   9172ad237de76c2ef646409c4a92e275
#
_cell.length_a   1.000
_cell.length_b   1.000
_cell.length_c   1.000
_cell.angle_alpha   90.00
_cell.angle_beta   90.00
_cell.angle_gamma   90.00
#
_symmetry.space_group_name_H-M   'P 1'
#
loop_
_entity.id
_entity.type
_entity.pdbx_description
1 polymer ?
#
loop_
_entity_poly.entity_id
_entity_poly.type
_entity_poly.pdbx_seq_one_letter_code
_entity_poly.pdbx_strand_id
1 'polypeptide(L)'
;MKERSLPRFPLFLCLTATLLWVAGFQHLSFANTEKSLYDRLGGYDAISAVVDVFLTKVWDDPVVGRFFVGMGTDTRDQLRQKNKNLLCFNTGGPCQKINRPLELTHEGLGITDTEFDIVVNHLAATLKEFKIPDREHDEVMAKIGNLRSYIVERKS
;
A
#
# COMPACT_ATOMS: atom_id res chain seq x y z
N MET A 1 -53.87 38.76 74.43
CA MET A 1 -52.90 37.71 74.27
C MET A 1 -53.17 37.05 72.93
N LYS A 2 -52.26 37.23 72.02
CA LYS A 2 -52.50 36.94 70.61
C LYS A 2 -51.51 35.80 70.19
N GLU A 3 -51.99 34.61 70.06
CA GLU A 3 -51.23 33.49 69.55
C GLU A 3 -50.88 33.67 68.09
N ARG A 4 -49.59 33.57 67.77
CA ARG A 4 -49.08 33.61 66.41
C ARG A 4 -48.89 32.17 65.94
N SER A 5 -49.74 31.74 65.05
CA SER A 5 -49.59 30.47 64.35
C SER A 5 -48.39 30.55 63.36
N LEU A 6 -47.49 29.60 63.45
CA LEU A 6 -46.39 29.38 62.51
C LEU A 6 -46.91 28.72 61.27
N PRO A 7 -46.49 29.13 60.07
CA PRO A 7 -46.86 28.48 58.83
C PRO A 7 -46.12 27.14 58.68
N ARG A 8 -46.87 26.08 58.45
CA ARG A 8 -46.35 24.78 58.05
C ARG A 8 -45.87 24.85 56.59
N PHE A 9 -44.56 24.79 56.35
CA PHE A 9 -44.00 24.59 55.04
C PHE A 9 -44.16 23.11 54.65
N PRO A 10 -44.63 22.78 53.45
CA PRO A 10 -44.73 21.41 52.99
C PRO A 10 -43.33 20.92 52.59
N LEU A 11 -42.96 19.81 53.16
CA LEU A 11 -41.73 19.06 52.97
C LEU A 11 -41.82 18.23 51.68
N PHE A 12 -42.05 18.85 50.54
CA PHE A 12 -42.12 18.17 49.24
C PHE A 12 -41.54 19.06 48.15
N LEU A 13 -40.22 19.24 48.13
CA LEU A 13 -39.51 19.69 46.90
C LEU A 13 -38.01 19.61 47.10
N CYS A 14 -37.47 18.41 47.22
CA CYS A 14 -36.03 18.19 47.17
C CYS A 14 -35.68 16.80 46.66
N LEU A 15 -36.29 16.39 45.53
CA LEU A 15 -36.01 15.10 44.94
C LEU A 15 -36.09 15.15 43.42
N THR A 16 -35.40 16.09 42.76
CA THR A 16 -35.22 16.06 41.30
C THR A 16 -34.00 16.85 40.84
N ALA A 17 -32.82 16.55 41.36
CA ALA A 17 -31.60 17.17 40.79
C ALA A 17 -30.40 16.19 40.87
N THR A 18 -30.62 14.89 40.67
CA THR A 18 -29.53 13.93 40.53
C THR A 18 -29.78 13.02 39.35
N LEU A 19 -29.91 13.62 38.17
CA LEU A 19 -29.96 12.84 36.94
C LEU A 19 -29.25 13.65 35.85
N LEU A 20 -28.38 12.96 35.14
CA LEU A 20 -27.69 13.38 33.92
C LEU A 20 -26.28 13.96 34.11
N TRP A 21 -25.45 13.26 34.86
CA TRP A 21 -24.03 13.21 34.52
C TRP A 21 -23.74 11.84 33.88
N VAL A 22 -24.41 11.53 32.78
CA VAL A 22 -23.89 10.54 31.83
C VAL A 22 -22.78 11.27 31.10
N ALA A 23 -21.60 11.25 31.69
CA ALA A 23 -20.38 11.59 31.02
C ALA A 23 -20.32 10.69 29.78
N GLY A 24 -20.52 11.32 28.63
CA GLY A 24 -20.23 10.68 27.33
C GLY A 24 -18.76 10.28 27.35
N PHE A 25 -18.49 9.01 27.65
CA PHE A 25 -17.24 8.37 27.27
C PHE A 25 -17.23 8.40 25.74
N GLN A 26 -16.74 9.51 25.19
CA GLN A 26 -16.30 9.53 23.82
C GLN A 26 -15.15 8.53 23.76
N HIS A 27 -15.46 7.36 23.24
CA HIS A 27 -14.44 6.44 22.78
C HIS A 27 -13.62 7.21 21.74
N LEU A 28 -12.51 7.79 22.18
CA LEU A 28 -11.41 8.17 21.31
C LEU A 28 -10.94 6.86 20.69
N SER A 29 -11.58 6.45 19.59
CA SER A 29 -11.02 5.48 18.68
C SER A 29 -9.73 6.10 18.16
N PHE A 30 -8.62 5.79 18.81
CA PHE A 30 -7.34 5.93 18.18
C PHE A 30 -7.39 4.98 16.98
N ALA A 31 -7.72 5.52 15.82
CA ALA A 31 -7.45 4.83 14.58
C ALA A 31 -5.94 4.57 14.60
N ASN A 32 -5.59 3.36 14.94
CA ASN A 32 -4.23 2.86 14.76
C ASN A 32 -4.03 2.81 13.25
N THR A 33 -3.65 3.93 12.66
CA THR A 33 -3.31 4.03 11.24
C THR A 33 -2.00 3.27 11.07
N GLU A 34 -2.15 1.98 10.79
CA GLU A 34 -1.01 1.15 10.42
C GLU A 34 -0.28 1.84 9.27
N LYS A 35 1.05 1.94 9.38
CA LYS A 35 1.88 2.54 8.33
C LYS A 35 1.62 1.86 7.00
N SER A 36 1.54 2.63 5.93
CA SER A 36 1.42 2.08 4.58
C SER A 36 2.55 1.08 4.29
N LEU A 37 2.34 0.17 3.36
CA LEU A 37 3.42 -0.73 2.93
C LEU A 37 4.62 0.08 2.41
N TYR A 38 4.36 1.19 1.72
CA TYR A 38 5.38 2.14 1.29
C TYR A 38 6.26 2.64 2.44
N ASP A 39 5.66 3.06 3.56
CA ASP A 39 6.40 3.55 4.73
C ASP A 39 7.18 2.43 5.40
N ARG A 40 6.60 1.22 5.47
CA ARG A 40 7.25 0.04 6.05
C ARG A 40 8.43 -0.45 5.21
N LEU A 41 8.38 -0.26 3.90
CA LEU A 41 9.48 -0.56 2.97
C LEU A 41 10.63 0.46 3.05
N GLY A 42 10.45 1.59 3.74
CA GLY A 42 11.46 2.64 3.87
C GLY A 42 11.32 3.79 2.86
N GLY A 43 10.17 3.91 2.21
CA GLY A 43 9.83 5.02 1.33
C GLY A 43 10.46 4.94 -0.07
N TYR A 44 10.47 6.08 -0.75
CA TYR A 44 10.83 6.13 -2.18
C TYR A 44 12.27 5.72 -2.47
N ASP A 45 13.23 6.10 -1.64
CA ASP A 45 14.65 5.80 -1.87
C ASP A 45 14.93 4.29 -1.76
N ALA A 46 14.34 3.63 -0.76
CA ALA A 46 14.46 2.19 -0.60
C ALA A 46 13.80 1.43 -1.77
N ILE A 47 12.60 1.84 -2.18
CA ILE A 47 11.91 1.29 -3.36
C ILE A 47 12.74 1.51 -4.62
N SER A 48 13.33 2.69 -4.78
CA SER A 48 14.17 3.00 -5.95
C SER A 48 15.39 2.09 -6.04
N ALA A 49 16.08 1.86 -4.92
CA ALA A 49 17.24 0.96 -4.87
C ALA A 49 16.85 -0.49 -5.24
N VAL A 50 15.73 -0.99 -4.71
CA VAL A 50 15.21 -2.32 -5.07
C VAL A 50 14.91 -2.41 -6.57
N VAL A 51 14.23 -1.41 -7.14
CA VAL A 51 13.87 -1.40 -8.57
C VAL A 51 15.11 -1.35 -9.46
N ASP A 52 16.14 -0.60 -9.10
CA ASP A 52 17.36 -0.51 -9.89
C ASP A 52 18.08 -1.86 -9.99
N VAL A 53 18.21 -2.58 -8.87
CA VAL A 53 18.82 -3.92 -8.85
C VAL A 53 17.92 -4.95 -9.56
N PHE A 54 16.62 -4.92 -9.29
CA PHE A 54 15.64 -5.79 -9.92
C PHE A 54 15.67 -5.69 -11.44
N LEU A 55 15.59 -4.47 -12.00
CA LEU A 55 15.57 -4.29 -13.45
C LEU A 55 16.90 -4.69 -14.10
N THR A 56 18.03 -4.51 -13.42
CA THR A 56 19.32 -5.01 -13.93
C THR A 56 19.27 -6.54 -14.10
N LYS A 57 18.77 -7.27 -13.10
CA LYS A 57 18.61 -8.73 -13.20
C LYS A 57 17.68 -9.14 -14.33
N VAL A 58 16.58 -8.43 -14.53
CA VAL A 58 15.61 -8.70 -15.62
C VAL A 58 16.24 -8.47 -16.99
N TRP A 59 17.03 -7.39 -17.15
CA TRP A 59 17.67 -7.09 -18.43
C TRP A 59 18.80 -8.06 -18.79
N ASP A 60 19.50 -8.59 -17.78
CA ASP A 60 20.60 -9.52 -17.96
C ASP A 60 20.11 -11.00 -18.04
N ASP A 61 18.81 -11.25 -17.82
CA ASP A 61 18.25 -12.59 -17.89
C ASP A 61 18.18 -13.10 -19.34
N PRO A 62 18.65 -14.34 -19.60
CA PRO A 62 18.73 -14.87 -20.96
C PRO A 62 17.37 -15.12 -21.62
N VAL A 63 16.29 -15.25 -20.85
CA VAL A 63 14.94 -15.52 -21.36
C VAL A 63 14.17 -14.21 -21.54
N VAL A 64 14.01 -13.44 -20.47
CA VAL A 64 13.17 -12.25 -20.50
C VAL A 64 13.92 -11.00 -20.95
N GLY A 65 15.25 -10.98 -20.90
CA GLY A 65 16.07 -9.87 -21.39
C GLY A 65 15.83 -9.55 -22.87
N ARG A 66 15.36 -10.52 -23.66
CA ARG A 66 15.00 -10.35 -25.08
C ARG A 66 13.98 -9.23 -25.35
N PHE A 67 13.09 -8.95 -24.40
CA PHE A 67 12.09 -7.90 -24.52
C PHE A 67 12.69 -6.48 -24.47
N PHE A 68 13.95 -6.38 -24.04
CA PHE A 68 14.66 -5.09 -23.84
C PHE A 68 15.84 -4.90 -24.82
N VAL A 69 15.99 -5.81 -25.77
CA VAL A 69 17.03 -5.70 -26.81
C VAL A 69 16.80 -4.44 -27.63
N GLY A 70 17.87 -3.67 -27.84
CA GLY A 70 17.80 -2.42 -28.61
C GLY A 70 17.28 -1.20 -27.85
N MET A 71 16.88 -1.34 -26.59
CA MET A 71 16.55 -0.17 -25.76
C MET A 71 17.81 0.64 -25.44
N GLY A 72 17.80 1.90 -25.86
CA GLY A 72 18.85 2.85 -25.49
C GLY A 72 18.77 3.26 -24.01
N THR A 73 19.81 3.92 -23.52
CA THR A 73 19.95 4.37 -22.12
C THR A 73 18.73 5.18 -21.67
N ASP A 74 18.32 6.17 -22.46
CA ASP A 74 17.18 7.05 -22.11
C ASP A 74 15.87 6.25 -21.93
N THR A 75 15.64 5.25 -22.79
CA THR A 75 14.45 4.38 -22.69
C THR A 75 14.51 3.52 -21.43
N ARG A 76 15.68 2.98 -21.10
CA ARG A 76 15.88 2.20 -19.86
C ARG A 76 15.68 3.06 -18.61
N ASP A 77 16.16 4.30 -18.61
CA ASP A 77 15.97 5.22 -17.48
C ASP A 77 14.49 5.62 -17.31
N GLN A 78 13.77 5.85 -18.41
CA GLN A 78 12.33 6.06 -18.36
C GLN A 78 11.61 4.82 -17.82
N LEU A 79 12.02 3.61 -18.20
CA LEU A 79 11.43 2.37 -17.71
C LEU A 79 11.69 2.17 -16.22
N ARG A 80 12.91 2.46 -15.74
CA ARG A 80 13.24 2.50 -14.31
C ARG A 80 12.28 3.42 -13.56
N GLN A 81 12.17 4.66 -14.02
CA GLN A 81 11.33 5.66 -13.37
C GLN A 81 9.87 5.23 -13.32
N LYS A 82 9.35 4.65 -14.41
CA LYS A 82 7.98 4.11 -14.44
C LYS A 82 7.79 2.97 -13.43
N ASN A 83 8.75 2.05 -13.31
CA ASN A 83 8.67 0.96 -12.34
C ASN A 83 8.79 1.44 -10.89
N LYS A 84 9.65 2.43 -10.62
CA LYS A 84 9.73 3.09 -9.30
C LYS A 84 8.38 3.70 -8.91
N ASN A 85 7.76 4.44 -9.82
CA ASN A 85 6.45 5.05 -9.59
C ASN A 85 5.34 4.00 -9.45
N LEU A 86 5.38 2.91 -10.23
CA LEU A 86 4.43 1.81 -10.15
C LEU A 86 4.48 1.14 -8.76
N LEU A 87 5.68 0.80 -8.30
CA LEU A 87 5.83 0.15 -7.01
C LEU A 87 5.48 1.09 -5.86
N CYS A 88 5.92 2.36 -5.92
CA CYS A 88 5.56 3.38 -4.96
C CYS A 88 4.03 3.55 -4.86
N PHE A 89 3.33 3.71 -5.98
CA PHE A 89 1.87 3.85 -5.99
C PHE A 89 1.16 2.61 -5.44
N ASN A 90 1.55 1.41 -5.88
CA ASN A 90 0.92 0.16 -5.46
C ASN A 90 1.18 -0.18 -3.99
N THR A 91 2.19 0.38 -3.37
CA THR A 91 2.48 0.21 -1.94
C THR A 91 1.86 1.30 -1.05
N GLY A 92 1.12 2.24 -1.64
CA GLY A 92 0.44 3.32 -0.92
C GLY A 92 1.30 4.56 -0.71
N GLY A 93 2.36 4.74 -1.52
CA GLY A 93 3.18 5.93 -1.53
C GLY A 93 2.56 7.10 -2.31
N PRO A 94 3.14 8.30 -2.21
CA PRO A 94 2.59 9.54 -2.79
C PRO A 94 2.86 9.70 -4.29
N CYS A 95 3.23 8.63 -4.99
CA CYS A 95 3.52 8.66 -6.41
C CYS A 95 2.26 8.67 -7.25
N GLN A 96 2.34 9.24 -8.44
CA GLN A 96 1.21 9.26 -9.37
C GLN A 96 1.01 7.89 -10.02
N LYS A 97 -0.26 7.51 -10.22
CA LYS A 97 -0.61 6.32 -11.00
C LYS A 97 -0.11 6.48 -12.44
N ILE A 98 0.43 5.40 -12.99
CA ILE A 98 0.78 5.36 -14.41
C ILE A 98 -0.52 5.45 -15.24
N ASN A 99 -0.59 6.45 -16.12
CA ASN A 99 -1.82 6.72 -16.87
C ASN A 99 -2.09 5.72 -18.00
N ARG A 100 -1.06 5.02 -18.51
CA ARG A 100 -1.22 4.02 -19.56
C ARG A 100 -1.57 2.67 -18.92
N PRO A 101 -2.67 2.01 -19.36
CA PRO A 101 -3.01 0.66 -18.91
C PRO A 101 -1.88 -0.32 -19.15
N LEU A 102 -1.69 -1.26 -18.19
CA LEU A 102 -0.63 -2.26 -18.29
C LEU A 102 -0.82 -3.18 -19.48
N GLU A 103 -2.05 -3.51 -19.81
CA GLU A 103 -2.43 -4.31 -20.98
C GLU A 103 -1.87 -3.68 -22.25
N LEU A 104 -2.15 -2.40 -22.48
CA LEU A 104 -1.68 -1.67 -23.67
C LEU A 104 -0.15 -1.48 -23.68
N THR A 105 0.49 -1.60 -22.53
CA THR A 105 1.95 -1.49 -22.44
C THR A 105 2.64 -2.80 -22.82
N HIS A 106 1.96 -3.94 -22.62
CA HIS A 106 2.50 -5.27 -22.86
C HIS A 106 1.86 -5.96 -24.08
N GLU A 107 0.86 -5.33 -24.69
CA GLU A 107 0.16 -5.84 -25.88
C GLU A 107 1.14 -6.12 -27.02
N GLY A 108 0.99 -7.30 -27.62
CA GLY A 108 1.81 -7.76 -28.74
C GLY A 108 3.20 -8.28 -28.35
N LEU A 109 3.59 -8.25 -27.09
CA LEU A 109 4.87 -8.82 -26.64
C LEU A 109 4.84 -10.34 -26.56
N GLY A 110 3.64 -10.95 -26.49
CA GLY A 110 3.45 -12.39 -26.40
C GLY A 110 4.01 -13.00 -25.13
N ILE A 111 3.95 -12.26 -24.02
CA ILE A 111 4.46 -12.69 -22.70
C ILE A 111 3.68 -13.91 -22.23
N THR A 112 4.42 -14.96 -21.85
CA THR A 112 3.90 -16.21 -21.29
C THR A 112 3.84 -16.16 -19.77
N ASP A 113 3.08 -17.10 -19.17
CA ASP A 113 3.09 -17.31 -17.71
C ASP A 113 4.48 -17.56 -17.17
N THR A 114 5.28 -18.41 -17.87
CA THR A 114 6.65 -18.72 -17.46
C THR A 114 7.55 -17.48 -17.44
N GLU A 115 7.44 -16.62 -18.45
CA GLU A 115 8.24 -15.40 -18.52
C GLU A 115 7.83 -14.39 -17.44
N PHE A 116 6.54 -14.29 -17.15
CA PHE A 116 6.06 -13.50 -16.02
C PHE A 116 6.63 -14.02 -14.69
N ASP A 117 6.63 -15.34 -14.48
CA ASP A 117 7.18 -15.97 -13.27
C ASP A 117 8.68 -15.73 -13.13
N ILE A 118 9.46 -15.72 -14.21
CA ILE A 118 10.88 -15.36 -14.17
C ILE A 118 11.06 -13.93 -13.64
N VAL A 119 10.31 -12.98 -14.16
CA VAL A 119 10.38 -11.58 -13.70
C VAL A 119 9.98 -11.45 -12.23
N VAL A 120 8.91 -12.13 -11.82
CA VAL A 120 8.45 -12.16 -10.42
C VAL A 120 9.50 -12.76 -9.48
N ASN A 121 10.17 -13.84 -9.92
CA ASN A 121 11.24 -14.46 -9.16
C ASN A 121 12.47 -13.56 -9.00
N HIS A 122 12.82 -12.76 -10.02
CA HIS A 122 13.86 -11.75 -9.89
C HIS A 122 13.51 -10.68 -8.84
N LEU A 123 12.25 -10.24 -8.80
CA LEU A 123 11.79 -9.31 -7.77
C LEU A 123 11.87 -9.94 -6.37
N ALA A 124 11.36 -11.17 -6.20
CA ALA A 124 11.40 -11.88 -4.93
C ALA A 124 12.84 -12.06 -4.41
N ALA A 125 13.76 -12.46 -5.30
CA ALA A 125 15.18 -12.60 -4.95
C ALA A 125 15.79 -11.23 -4.55
N THR A 126 15.42 -10.16 -5.24
CA THR A 126 15.91 -8.81 -4.91
C THR A 126 15.40 -8.33 -3.57
N LEU A 127 14.11 -8.52 -3.26
CA LEU A 127 13.55 -8.19 -1.94
C LEU A 127 14.28 -8.92 -0.80
N LYS A 128 14.62 -10.20 -1.00
CA LYS A 128 15.41 -10.97 -0.03
C LYS A 128 16.84 -10.44 0.12
N GLU A 129 17.48 -10.06 -0.97
CA GLU A 129 18.83 -9.45 -0.97
C GLU A 129 18.85 -8.14 -0.14
N PHE A 130 17.80 -7.34 -0.26
CA PHE A 130 17.59 -6.14 0.53
C PHE A 130 17.10 -6.41 1.95
N LYS A 131 16.98 -7.69 2.35
CA LYS A 131 16.53 -8.13 3.68
C LYS A 131 15.16 -7.53 4.06
N ILE A 132 14.28 -7.39 3.07
CA ILE A 132 12.89 -6.98 3.33
C ILE A 132 12.24 -8.06 4.21
N PRO A 133 11.58 -7.70 5.33
CA PRO A 133 10.93 -8.66 6.20
C PRO A 133 9.85 -9.47 5.46
N ASP A 134 9.62 -10.71 5.89
CA ASP A 134 8.72 -11.65 5.18
C ASP A 134 7.31 -11.08 4.96
N ARG A 135 6.78 -10.35 5.93
CA ARG A 135 5.47 -9.72 5.82
C ARG A 135 5.40 -8.74 4.65
N GLU A 136 6.33 -7.80 4.59
CA GLU A 136 6.41 -6.79 3.53
C GLU A 136 6.74 -7.42 2.18
N HIS A 137 7.61 -8.44 2.17
CA HIS A 137 7.91 -9.24 0.99
C HIS A 137 6.62 -9.85 0.41
N ASP A 138 5.85 -10.56 1.22
CA ASP A 138 4.63 -11.25 0.78
C ASP A 138 3.54 -10.26 0.33
N GLU A 139 3.41 -9.12 1.00
CA GLU A 139 2.49 -8.05 0.60
C GLU A 139 2.88 -7.46 -0.78
N VAL A 140 4.16 -7.24 -1.05
CA VAL A 140 4.64 -6.80 -2.38
C VAL A 140 4.36 -7.88 -3.43
N MET A 141 4.72 -9.13 -3.14
CA MET A 141 4.52 -10.24 -4.08
C MET A 141 3.05 -10.46 -4.43
N ALA A 142 2.14 -10.35 -3.47
CA ALA A 142 0.70 -10.42 -3.72
C ALA A 142 0.22 -9.31 -4.67
N LYS A 143 0.69 -8.07 -4.46
CA LYS A 143 0.33 -6.94 -5.34
C LYS A 143 0.86 -7.12 -6.76
N ILE A 144 2.07 -7.61 -6.93
CA ILE A 144 2.65 -7.88 -8.25
C ILE A 144 1.98 -9.07 -8.92
N GLY A 145 1.67 -10.14 -8.17
CA GLY A 145 0.95 -11.30 -8.70
C GLY A 145 -0.42 -10.93 -9.29
N ASN A 146 -1.10 -9.96 -8.71
CA ASN A 146 -2.38 -9.43 -9.22
C ASN A 146 -2.25 -8.74 -10.60
N LEU A 147 -1.05 -8.39 -11.04
CA LEU A 147 -0.80 -7.78 -12.34
C LEU A 147 -0.73 -8.82 -13.47
N ARG A 148 -0.65 -10.10 -13.16
CA ARG A 148 -0.51 -11.20 -14.14
C ARG A 148 -1.54 -11.11 -15.26
N SER A 149 -2.82 -10.95 -14.93
CA SER A 149 -3.91 -10.91 -15.89
C SER A 149 -3.85 -9.73 -16.86
N TYR A 150 -3.08 -8.71 -16.54
CA TYR A 150 -2.87 -7.52 -17.37
C TYR A 150 -1.60 -7.58 -18.23
N ILE A 151 -0.74 -8.58 -17.99
CA ILE A 151 0.59 -8.67 -18.62
C ILE A 151 0.73 -9.92 -19.47
N VAL A 152 0.21 -11.07 -18.99
CA VAL A 152 0.31 -12.34 -19.67
C VAL A 152 -0.68 -12.44 -20.81
N GLU A 153 -0.17 -12.63 -22.03
CA GLU A 153 -0.99 -12.78 -23.24
C GLU A 153 -1.18 -14.26 -23.62
N ARG A 154 -0.19 -15.10 -23.34
CA ARG A 154 -0.20 -16.52 -23.70
C ARG A 154 -0.16 -17.39 -22.45
N LYS A 155 -1.23 -18.15 -22.25
CA LYS A 155 -1.22 -19.20 -21.22
C LYS A 155 -0.37 -20.37 -21.74
N SER A 156 0.66 -20.72 -20.97
CA SER A 156 1.52 -21.89 -21.24
C SER A 156 0.80 -23.20 -20.87
#